data_c7e5afe648969f8a88748b0da43d83f3
#
_entry.id   c7e5afe648969f8a88748b0da43d83f3
#
_cell.length_a   1.000
_cell.length_b   1.000
_cell.length_c   1.000
_cell.angle_alpha   90.00
_cell.angle_beta   90.00
_cell.angle_gamma   90.00
#
_symmetry.space_group_name_H-M   'P 1'
#
loop_
_entity.id
_entity.type
_entity.pdbx_description
1 polymer ?
#
loop_
_entity_poly.entity_id
_entity_poly.type
_entity_poly.pdbx_seq_one_letter_code
_entity_poly.pdbx_strand_id
1 'polypeptide(L)'
;PPPASSIRYAGVSPEIGLSETQQTLVRNGLRGEIEVQVDGQLKTPRDVIAMALLGAGEFGFGTAQLIVLGCLLMRKCHTNACPVGVATQDPALRAHFRGHSQYLINYYRFMAEGVRELLAQLGFTRFTDIIGRTDLIEIDADKFTEKTRHLDFSRLLCSGEFAIRRPASQFPSVTSSIAGGQHHLIEDVLDRKLIA
;
A
#
# COMPACT_ATOMS: atom_id res chain seq x y z
N PRO A 1 -1.44 16.67 0.37
CA PRO A 1 -2.04 16.01 1.52
C PRO A 1 -3.39 16.64 1.87
N PRO A 2 -4.41 15.83 2.19
CA PRO A 2 -5.74 16.34 2.45
C PRO A 2 -5.81 17.14 3.76
N PRO A 3 -6.86 17.98 3.94
CA PRO A 3 -7.16 18.62 5.21
C PRO A 3 -7.33 17.63 6.35
N ALA A 4 -7.12 18.09 7.59
CA ALA A 4 -7.24 17.24 8.78
C ALA A 4 -8.64 16.61 8.94
N SER A 5 -9.69 17.32 8.50
CA SER A 5 -11.07 16.81 8.50
C SER A 5 -11.22 15.57 7.59
N SER A 6 -10.65 15.60 6.39
CA SER A 6 -10.71 14.46 5.47
C SER A 6 -9.97 13.24 6.03
N ILE A 7 -8.84 13.45 6.71
CA ILE A 7 -8.08 12.36 7.34
C ILE A 7 -8.89 11.70 8.46
N ARG A 8 -9.68 12.47 9.20
CA ARG A 8 -10.44 11.96 10.36
C ARG A 8 -11.76 11.29 9.97
N TYR A 9 -12.39 11.72 8.90
CA TYR A 9 -13.79 11.39 8.63
C TYR A 9 -14.06 10.80 7.24
N ALA A 10 -13.05 10.69 6.38
CA ALA A 10 -13.21 10.12 5.05
C ALA A 10 -12.38 8.84 4.91
N GLY A 11 -13.06 7.77 4.48
CA GLY A 11 -12.44 6.49 4.21
C GLY A 11 -12.28 5.58 5.43
N VAL A 12 -11.64 4.45 5.19
CA VAL A 12 -11.28 3.43 6.19
C VAL A 12 -9.78 3.21 6.18
N SER A 13 -9.29 2.43 7.14
CA SER A 13 -7.86 2.00 7.16
C SER A 13 -7.50 1.26 5.88
N PRO A 14 -6.32 1.52 5.28
CA PRO A 14 -5.88 0.86 4.04
C PRO A 14 -5.79 -0.66 4.19
N GLU A 15 -5.51 -1.18 5.38
CA GLU A 15 -5.46 -2.60 5.65
C GLU A 15 -6.81 -3.29 5.36
N ILE A 16 -7.92 -2.64 5.72
CA ILE A 16 -9.27 -3.17 5.47
C ILE A 16 -9.54 -3.20 3.98
N GLY A 17 -9.37 -2.07 3.29
CA GLY A 17 -9.62 -1.97 1.85
C GLY A 17 -8.73 -2.90 1.03
N LEU A 18 -7.46 -3.02 1.40
CA LEU A 18 -6.51 -3.93 0.75
C LEU A 18 -6.92 -5.39 0.92
N SER A 19 -7.21 -5.82 2.15
CA SER A 19 -7.61 -7.20 2.44
C SER A 19 -8.90 -7.57 1.71
N GLU A 20 -9.92 -6.71 1.72
CA GLU A 20 -11.17 -6.94 0.98
C GLU A 20 -10.94 -7.03 -0.53
N THR A 21 -10.09 -6.16 -1.09
CA THR A 21 -9.72 -6.17 -2.50
C THR A 21 -9.01 -7.47 -2.87
N GLN A 22 -7.97 -7.82 -2.12
CA GLN A 22 -7.20 -9.06 -2.32
C GLN A 22 -8.12 -10.29 -2.31
N GLN A 23 -8.92 -10.43 -1.25
CA GLN A 23 -9.84 -11.57 -1.10
C GLN A 23 -10.86 -11.62 -2.24
N THR A 24 -11.39 -10.48 -2.65
CA THR A 24 -12.36 -10.41 -3.76
C THR A 24 -11.73 -10.83 -5.07
N LEU A 25 -10.53 -10.36 -5.38
CA LEU A 25 -9.81 -10.73 -6.61
C LEU A 25 -9.45 -12.21 -6.63
N VAL A 26 -8.97 -12.76 -5.49
CA VAL A 26 -8.65 -14.19 -5.37
C VAL A 26 -9.91 -15.04 -5.58
N ARG A 27 -11.03 -14.70 -4.94
CA ARG A 27 -12.30 -15.43 -5.05
C ARG A 27 -12.88 -15.45 -6.46
N ASN A 28 -12.59 -14.44 -7.24
CA ASN A 28 -13.06 -14.32 -8.63
C ASN A 28 -12.03 -14.79 -9.66
N GLY A 29 -10.86 -15.28 -9.24
CA GLY A 29 -9.80 -15.74 -10.15
C GLY A 29 -9.10 -14.61 -10.91
N LEU A 30 -9.25 -13.36 -10.46
CA LEU A 30 -8.73 -12.17 -11.15
C LEU A 30 -7.36 -11.70 -10.60
N ARG A 31 -6.95 -12.19 -9.44
CA ARG A 31 -5.73 -11.69 -8.77
C ARG A 31 -4.47 -11.91 -9.60
N GLY A 32 -4.43 -12.95 -10.41
CA GLY A 32 -3.31 -13.25 -11.30
C GLY A 32 -3.14 -12.28 -12.47
N GLU A 33 -4.17 -11.48 -12.76
CA GLU A 33 -4.20 -10.55 -13.90
C GLU A 33 -4.13 -9.08 -13.48
N ILE A 34 -4.34 -8.80 -12.19
CA ILE A 34 -4.44 -7.43 -11.66
C ILE A 34 -3.34 -7.19 -10.64
N GLU A 35 -2.53 -6.14 -10.86
CA GLU A 35 -1.62 -5.67 -9.83
C GLU A 35 -2.37 -4.82 -8.80
N VAL A 36 -2.10 -5.07 -7.52
CA VAL A 36 -2.75 -4.35 -6.42
C VAL A 36 -1.74 -3.42 -5.76
N GLN A 37 -2.00 -2.13 -5.90
CA GLN A 37 -1.22 -1.09 -5.24
C GLN A 37 -1.91 -0.62 -3.96
N VAL A 38 -1.13 -0.42 -2.90
CA VAL A 38 -1.59 0.19 -1.66
C VAL A 38 -0.90 1.54 -1.43
N ASP A 39 -1.68 2.53 -1.02
CA ASP A 39 -1.20 3.81 -0.50
C ASP A 39 -1.94 4.14 0.80
N GLY A 40 -1.24 4.61 1.79
CA GLY A 40 -1.84 5.00 3.07
C GLY A 40 -0.85 4.94 4.23
N GLN A 41 -0.17 6.05 4.51
CA GLN A 41 0.72 6.21 5.66
C GLN A 41 1.92 5.26 5.74
N LEU A 42 2.33 4.64 4.62
CA LEU A 42 3.51 3.79 4.58
C LEU A 42 4.77 4.62 4.85
N LYS A 43 5.59 4.21 5.82
CA LYS A 43 6.78 4.97 6.25
C LYS A 43 7.97 4.08 6.60
N THR A 44 7.73 2.81 6.90
CA THR A 44 8.75 1.89 7.39
C THR A 44 8.77 0.59 6.58
N PRO A 45 9.89 -0.15 6.59
CA PRO A 45 9.93 -1.49 5.98
C PRO A 45 8.87 -2.45 6.53
N ARG A 46 8.52 -2.31 7.81
CA ARG A 46 7.46 -3.13 8.44
C ARG A 46 6.10 -2.84 7.83
N ASP A 47 5.79 -1.57 7.51
CA ASP A 47 4.53 -1.22 6.85
C ASP A 47 4.45 -1.90 5.47
N VAL A 48 5.55 -1.88 4.71
CA VAL A 48 5.62 -2.54 3.39
C VAL A 48 5.37 -4.05 3.51
N ILE A 49 6.06 -4.72 4.45
CA ILE A 49 5.88 -6.16 4.67
C ILE A 49 4.45 -6.48 5.12
N ALA A 50 3.88 -5.72 6.06
CA ALA A 50 2.51 -5.94 6.53
C ALA A 50 1.50 -5.82 5.38
N MET A 51 1.63 -4.80 4.54
CA MET A 51 0.75 -4.63 3.37
C MET A 51 0.99 -5.70 2.31
N ALA A 52 2.22 -6.17 2.11
CA ALA A 52 2.49 -7.29 1.21
C ALA A 52 1.78 -8.57 1.70
N LEU A 53 1.87 -8.87 2.99
CA LEU A 53 1.16 -10.02 3.59
C LEU A 53 -0.36 -9.92 3.42
N LEU A 54 -0.93 -8.71 3.38
CA LEU A 54 -2.35 -8.46 3.10
C LEU A 54 -2.70 -8.45 1.61
N GLY A 55 -1.71 -8.52 0.70
CA GLY A 55 -1.92 -8.74 -0.72
C GLY A 55 -1.44 -7.64 -1.67
N ALA A 56 -0.76 -6.60 -1.20
CA ALA A 56 -0.21 -5.58 -2.08
C ALA A 56 1.06 -6.06 -2.79
N GLY A 57 1.16 -5.81 -4.09
CA GLY A 57 2.37 -5.99 -4.90
C GLY A 57 3.10 -4.69 -5.16
N GLU A 58 2.40 -3.55 -5.11
CA GLU A 58 2.95 -2.20 -5.29
C GLU A 58 2.61 -1.29 -4.11
N PHE A 59 3.47 -0.27 -3.88
CA PHE A 59 3.41 0.57 -2.69
C PHE A 59 3.55 2.05 -3.05
N GLY A 60 2.52 2.83 -2.72
CA GLY A 60 2.52 4.28 -2.87
C GLY A 60 2.98 4.98 -1.59
N PHE A 61 3.88 5.95 -1.74
CA PHE A 61 4.41 6.73 -0.64
C PHE A 61 4.14 8.22 -0.86
N GLY A 62 3.37 8.85 0.00
CA GLY A 62 3.11 10.29 -0.03
C GLY A 62 3.75 11.00 1.15
N THR A 63 3.25 10.74 2.35
CA THR A 63 3.66 11.44 3.57
C THR A 63 5.14 11.22 3.91
N ALA A 64 5.66 10.01 3.72
CA ALA A 64 7.05 9.68 4.01
C ALA A 64 8.03 10.54 3.19
N GLN A 65 7.81 10.66 1.90
CA GLN A 65 8.62 11.50 1.01
C GLN A 65 8.59 12.97 1.43
N LEU A 66 7.40 13.47 1.79
CA LEU A 66 7.24 14.86 2.24
C LEU A 66 8.03 15.13 3.52
N ILE A 67 7.99 14.19 4.49
CA ILE A 67 8.74 14.30 5.75
C ILE A 67 10.25 14.32 5.47
N VAL A 68 10.74 13.43 4.63
CA VAL A 68 12.15 13.36 4.22
C VAL A 68 12.62 14.67 3.56
N LEU A 69 11.73 15.36 2.86
CA LEU A 69 11.99 16.66 2.23
C LEU A 69 11.77 17.85 3.18
N GLY A 70 11.51 17.62 4.48
CA GLY A 70 11.39 18.68 5.48
C GLY A 70 9.95 19.15 5.75
N CYS A 71 8.93 18.40 5.35
CA CYS A 71 7.54 18.72 5.67
C CYS A 71 7.26 18.59 7.17
N LEU A 72 6.66 19.62 7.77
CA LEU A 72 6.27 19.65 9.17
C LEU A 72 4.85 19.15 9.45
N LEU A 73 4.17 18.61 8.45
CA LEU A 73 2.79 18.09 8.53
C LEU A 73 1.76 19.11 9.04
N MET A 74 1.95 20.40 8.75
CA MET A 74 1.03 21.47 9.15
C MET A 74 -0.31 21.47 8.41
N ARG A 75 -0.47 20.63 7.38
CA ARG A 75 -1.70 20.47 6.60
C ARG A 75 -2.20 21.77 5.94
N LYS A 76 -1.29 22.66 5.54
CA LYS A 76 -1.57 23.91 4.82
C LYS A 76 -1.33 23.80 3.31
N CYS A 77 -1.07 22.63 2.78
CA CYS A 77 -0.73 22.39 1.37
C CYS A 77 -1.82 22.86 0.41
N HIS A 78 -3.08 22.71 0.77
CA HIS A 78 -4.25 23.08 -0.05
C HIS A 78 -4.51 24.60 -0.07
N THR A 79 -3.82 25.39 0.73
CA THR A 79 -4.02 26.85 0.83
C THR A 79 -2.88 27.66 0.20
N ASN A 80 -1.93 27.01 -0.47
CA ASN A 80 -0.70 27.62 -1.01
C ASN A 80 0.18 28.32 0.07
N ALA A 81 -0.04 28.03 1.35
CA ALA A 81 0.61 28.66 2.50
C ALA A 81 1.55 27.71 3.24
N CYS A 82 2.32 26.89 2.50
CA CYS A 82 3.27 25.95 3.10
C CYS A 82 4.50 26.70 3.65
N PRO A 83 4.70 26.77 4.98
CA PRO A 83 5.76 27.61 5.56
C PRO A 83 7.17 27.08 5.31
N VAL A 84 7.31 25.81 4.95
CA VAL A 84 8.60 25.16 4.64
C VAL A 84 8.85 25.01 3.14
N GLY A 85 8.00 25.58 2.30
CA GLY A 85 8.20 25.64 0.85
C GLY A 85 8.01 24.35 0.08
N VAL A 86 7.61 23.23 0.71
CA VAL A 86 7.47 21.92 0.04
C VAL A 86 6.30 21.91 -0.93
N ALA A 87 5.18 22.54 -0.56
CA ALA A 87 3.94 22.51 -1.33
C ALA A 87 3.32 23.92 -1.42
N THR A 88 3.96 24.79 -2.16
CA THR A 88 3.50 26.16 -2.42
C THR A 88 4.06 26.66 -3.75
N GLN A 89 3.34 27.56 -4.40
CA GLN A 89 3.79 28.33 -5.56
C GLN A 89 4.28 29.73 -5.19
N ASP A 90 4.08 30.17 -3.94
CA ASP A 90 4.57 31.47 -3.46
C ASP A 90 6.12 31.49 -3.46
N PRO A 91 6.77 32.43 -4.20
CA PRO A 91 8.22 32.46 -4.31
C PRO A 91 8.94 32.69 -2.97
N ALA A 92 8.35 33.49 -2.08
CA ALA A 92 8.94 33.76 -0.77
C ALA A 92 8.92 32.51 0.12
N LEU A 93 7.81 31.77 0.12
CA LEU A 93 7.70 30.51 0.86
C LEU A 93 8.57 29.40 0.22
N ARG A 94 8.63 29.33 -1.11
CA ARG A 94 9.52 28.36 -1.81
C ARG A 94 10.99 28.53 -1.47
N ALA A 95 11.43 29.76 -1.18
CA ALA A 95 12.80 30.02 -0.75
C ALA A 95 13.19 29.32 0.59
N HIS A 96 12.20 28.88 1.36
CA HIS A 96 12.43 28.13 2.60
C HIS A 96 12.67 26.62 2.36
N PHE A 97 12.44 26.12 1.14
CA PHE A 97 12.63 24.70 0.85
C PHE A 97 14.11 24.28 0.99
N ARG A 98 14.35 23.25 1.79
CA ARG A 98 15.69 22.69 2.11
C ARG A 98 15.83 21.22 1.71
N GLY A 99 14.85 20.65 1.05
CA GLY A 99 14.90 19.25 0.62
C GLY A 99 15.90 19.04 -0.53
N HIS A 100 16.49 17.86 -0.55
CA HIS A 100 17.38 17.42 -1.62
C HIS A 100 16.95 16.04 -2.13
N SER A 101 17.09 15.79 -3.42
CA SER A 101 16.78 14.50 -4.04
C SER A 101 17.58 13.34 -3.42
N GLN A 102 18.81 13.61 -2.99
CA GLN A 102 19.66 12.61 -2.34
C GLN A 102 19.04 12.05 -1.05
N TYR A 103 18.27 12.84 -0.31
CA TYR A 103 17.59 12.38 0.89
C TYR A 103 16.55 11.30 0.56
N LEU A 104 15.79 11.49 -0.53
CA LEU A 104 14.84 10.50 -1.01
C LEU A 104 15.53 9.22 -1.50
N ILE A 105 16.62 9.37 -2.27
CA ILE A 105 17.41 8.23 -2.74
C ILE A 105 17.89 7.38 -1.56
N ASN A 106 18.45 8.03 -0.55
CA ASN A 106 18.94 7.34 0.65
C ASN A 106 17.79 6.69 1.44
N TYR A 107 16.69 7.41 1.60
CA TYR A 107 15.50 6.87 2.28
C TYR A 107 15.01 5.58 1.63
N TYR A 108 14.85 5.55 0.30
CA TYR A 108 14.39 4.35 -0.39
C TYR A 108 15.42 3.22 -0.43
N ARG A 109 16.70 3.53 -0.43
CA ARG A 109 17.75 2.50 -0.26
C ARG A 109 17.64 1.84 1.11
N PHE A 110 17.52 2.63 2.18
CA PHE A 110 17.33 2.10 3.53
C PHE A 110 16.00 1.35 3.68
N MET A 111 14.94 1.85 3.03
CA MET A 111 13.65 1.15 2.98
C MET A 111 13.82 -0.24 2.36
N ALA A 112 14.44 -0.34 1.20
CA ALA A 112 14.66 -1.60 0.50
C ALA A 112 15.54 -2.57 1.32
N GLU A 113 16.59 -2.06 1.95
CA GLU A 113 17.45 -2.87 2.81
C GLU A 113 16.69 -3.42 4.02
N GLY A 114 15.92 -2.56 4.71
CA GLY A 114 15.09 -3.03 5.82
C GLY A 114 14.01 -4.03 5.42
N VAL A 115 13.45 -3.91 4.21
CA VAL A 115 12.54 -4.93 3.66
C VAL A 115 13.28 -6.25 3.44
N ARG A 116 14.51 -6.23 2.90
CA ARG A 116 15.34 -7.43 2.72
C ARG A 116 15.65 -8.12 4.04
N GLU A 117 16.02 -7.34 5.07
CA GLU A 117 16.27 -7.86 6.41
C GLU A 117 15.04 -8.56 7.00
N LEU A 118 13.86 -7.94 6.87
CA LEU A 118 12.60 -8.53 7.33
C LEU A 118 12.22 -9.79 6.56
N LEU A 119 12.42 -9.81 5.23
CA LEU A 119 12.22 -11.01 4.41
C LEU A 119 13.12 -12.16 4.87
N ALA A 120 14.40 -11.87 5.14
CA ALA A 120 15.35 -12.86 5.64
C ALA A 120 14.93 -13.41 7.01
N GLN A 121 14.44 -12.55 7.92
CA GLN A 121 13.90 -12.98 9.22
C GLN A 121 12.68 -13.90 9.08
N LEU A 122 11.82 -13.63 8.08
CA LEU A 122 10.68 -14.49 7.76
C LEU A 122 11.07 -15.77 6.99
N GLY A 123 12.33 -15.93 6.58
CA GLY A 123 12.83 -17.09 5.85
C GLY A 123 12.53 -17.07 4.33
N PHE A 124 12.20 -15.91 3.76
CA PHE A 124 11.91 -15.79 2.34
C PHE A 124 13.05 -15.13 1.57
N THR A 125 13.25 -15.56 0.31
CA THR A 125 14.26 -15.01 -0.60
C THR A 125 13.68 -14.06 -1.64
N ARG A 126 12.39 -14.19 -1.94
CA ARG A 126 11.69 -13.36 -2.93
C ARG A 126 10.52 -12.64 -2.28
N PHE A 127 10.38 -11.37 -2.60
CA PHE A 127 9.28 -10.54 -2.10
C PHE A 127 7.90 -11.05 -2.54
N THR A 128 7.80 -11.55 -3.77
CA THR A 128 6.55 -12.09 -4.32
C THR A 128 6.01 -13.28 -3.54
N ASP A 129 6.87 -14.01 -2.82
CA ASP A 129 6.48 -15.21 -2.09
C ASP A 129 5.69 -14.93 -0.80
N ILE A 130 5.71 -13.65 -0.34
CA ILE A 130 4.96 -13.23 0.86
C ILE A 130 3.64 -12.54 0.53
N ILE A 131 3.37 -12.21 -0.74
CA ILE A 131 2.15 -11.48 -1.12
C ILE A 131 0.91 -12.33 -0.81
N GLY A 132 0.02 -11.77 0.02
CA GLY A 132 -1.22 -12.43 0.44
C GLY A 132 -1.05 -13.55 1.48
N ARG A 133 0.15 -13.71 2.07
CA ARG A 133 0.45 -14.71 3.11
C ARG A 133 -0.02 -14.23 4.49
N THR A 134 -1.32 -14.04 4.64
CA THR A 134 -1.94 -13.62 5.91
C THR A 134 -1.73 -14.62 7.05
N ASP A 135 -1.39 -15.87 6.74
CA ASP A 135 -1.01 -16.91 7.69
C ASP A 135 0.29 -16.60 8.47
N LEU A 136 1.09 -15.64 7.97
CA LEU A 136 2.30 -15.15 8.65
C LEU A 136 2.03 -13.98 9.62
N ILE A 137 0.78 -13.54 9.73
CA ILE A 137 0.37 -12.45 10.62
C ILE A 137 -0.21 -13.03 11.90
N GLU A 138 0.43 -12.78 13.03
CA GLU A 138 -0.06 -13.12 14.34
C GLU A 138 -0.62 -11.88 15.05
N ILE A 139 -1.75 -12.06 15.72
CA ILE A 139 -2.36 -11.00 16.52
C ILE A 139 -1.80 -11.06 17.93
N ASP A 140 -1.11 -10.01 18.33
CA ASP A 140 -0.60 -9.86 19.69
C ASP A 140 -1.76 -9.47 20.65
N ALA A 141 -2.34 -10.49 21.31
CA ALA A 141 -3.46 -10.30 22.23
C ALA A 141 -3.08 -9.44 23.45
N ASP A 142 -1.80 -9.41 23.84
CA ASP A 142 -1.32 -8.64 24.97
C ASP A 142 -1.35 -7.12 24.70
N LYS A 143 -1.45 -6.73 23.45
CA LYS A 143 -1.59 -5.32 23.03
C LYS A 143 -3.04 -4.84 23.02
N PHE A 144 -4.00 -5.70 23.27
CA PHE A 144 -5.39 -5.28 23.31
C PHE A 144 -5.66 -4.43 24.57
N THR A 145 -6.31 -3.33 24.31
CA THR A 145 -6.86 -2.45 25.36
C THR A 145 -8.32 -2.83 25.59
N GLU A 146 -8.94 -2.28 26.65
CA GLU A 146 -10.37 -2.45 26.88
C GLU A 146 -11.22 -2.02 25.67
N LYS A 147 -10.79 -1.01 24.92
CA LYS A 147 -11.48 -0.52 23.72
C LYS A 147 -11.29 -1.45 22.50
N THR A 148 -10.20 -2.16 22.42
CA THR A 148 -9.83 -2.96 21.22
C THR A 148 -10.07 -4.46 21.39
N ARG A 149 -10.32 -4.94 22.60
CA ARG A 149 -10.56 -6.38 22.89
C ARG A 149 -11.72 -7.00 22.13
N HIS A 150 -12.63 -6.18 21.58
CA HIS A 150 -13.79 -6.63 20.81
C HIS A 150 -13.51 -6.71 19.30
N LEU A 151 -12.32 -6.31 18.85
CA LEU A 151 -11.97 -6.36 17.43
C LEU A 151 -11.73 -7.80 17.00
N ASP A 152 -12.44 -8.20 15.96
CA ASP A 152 -12.23 -9.49 15.30
C ASP A 152 -11.50 -9.28 13.96
N PHE A 153 -10.28 -9.78 13.88
CA PHE A 153 -9.44 -9.70 12.69
C PHE A 153 -9.55 -10.92 11.78
N SER A 154 -10.36 -11.92 12.14
CA SER A 154 -10.46 -13.17 11.38
C SER A 154 -10.82 -12.96 9.91
N ARG A 155 -11.72 -12.00 9.64
CA ARG A 155 -12.10 -11.64 8.27
C ARG A 155 -11.03 -10.87 7.51
N LEU A 156 -10.25 -10.06 8.22
CA LEU A 156 -9.14 -9.33 7.63
C LEU A 156 -8.00 -10.27 7.22
N LEU A 157 -7.72 -11.27 8.05
CA LEU A 157 -6.62 -12.20 7.87
C LEU A 157 -7.04 -13.49 7.13
N CYS A 158 -8.26 -13.55 6.64
CA CYS A 158 -8.72 -14.70 5.85
C CYS A 158 -7.96 -14.75 4.52
N SER A 159 -7.30 -15.86 4.22
CA SER A 159 -6.86 -16.15 2.86
C SER A 159 -8.10 -16.36 2.00
N GLY A 160 -8.21 -15.69 0.86
CA GLY A 160 -9.39 -15.77 -0.01
C GLY A 160 -9.80 -17.19 -0.42
N GLU A 161 -8.95 -18.17 -0.19
CA GLU A 161 -9.15 -19.60 -0.50
C GLU A 161 -10.30 -20.25 0.30
N PHE A 162 -10.52 -19.84 1.56
CA PHE A 162 -11.51 -20.46 2.43
C PHE A 162 -12.97 -20.14 2.08
N ALA A 163 -13.23 -19.21 1.17
CA ALA A 163 -14.59 -18.77 0.87
C ALA A 163 -15.11 -19.22 -0.49
N ILE A 164 -14.38 -20.06 -1.23
CA ILE A 164 -14.85 -20.60 -2.50
C ILE A 164 -15.85 -21.72 -2.23
N ARG A 165 -17.14 -21.37 -2.20
CA ARG A 165 -18.25 -22.35 -2.20
C ARG A 165 -18.40 -23.09 -3.56
N ARG A 166 -17.51 -22.84 -4.53
CA ARG A 166 -17.49 -23.49 -5.85
C ARG A 166 -16.28 -24.41 -5.93
N PRO A 167 -16.40 -25.60 -6.54
CA PRO A 167 -15.30 -26.55 -6.67
C PRO A 167 -14.15 -25.91 -7.44
N ALA A 168 -12.92 -26.11 -6.97
CA ALA A 168 -11.67 -25.58 -7.54
C ALA A 168 -11.46 -25.89 -9.02
N SER A 169 -12.17 -26.87 -9.57
CA SER A 169 -12.12 -27.25 -10.98
C SER A 169 -12.71 -26.20 -11.94
N GLN A 170 -13.36 -25.15 -11.43
CA GLN A 170 -13.97 -24.09 -12.26
C GLN A 170 -13.10 -22.82 -12.38
N PHE A 171 -11.94 -22.77 -11.70
CA PHE A 171 -11.03 -21.65 -11.79
C PHE A 171 -9.63 -22.12 -12.20
N PRO A 172 -8.98 -21.46 -13.17
CA PRO A 172 -7.55 -21.65 -13.37
C PRO A 172 -6.83 -21.28 -12.08
N SER A 173 -5.72 -21.92 -11.78
CA SER A 173 -4.91 -21.84 -10.56
C SER A 173 -5.06 -20.52 -9.79
N VAL A 174 -5.64 -20.60 -8.58
CA VAL A 174 -5.79 -19.43 -7.70
C VAL A 174 -4.39 -18.91 -7.33
N THR A 175 -4.04 -17.74 -7.80
CA THR A 175 -2.78 -17.09 -7.48
C THR A 175 -3.01 -15.95 -6.50
N SER A 176 -2.11 -15.78 -5.54
CA SER A 176 -2.14 -14.69 -4.56
C SER A 176 -1.49 -13.40 -5.05
N SER A 177 -0.82 -13.46 -6.21
CA SER A 177 -0.14 -12.34 -6.86
C SER A 177 -0.21 -12.47 -8.37
N ILE A 178 0.25 -11.46 -9.08
CA ILE A 178 0.33 -11.48 -10.55
C ILE A 178 1.23 -12.64 -11.02
N ALA A 179 0.69 -13.49 -11.87
CA ALA A 179 1.40 -14.65 -12.43
C ALA A 179 2.26 -14.30 -13.67
N GLY A 180 2.06 -13.11 -14.24
CA GLY A 180 2.77 -12.58 -15.41
C GLY A 180 2.58 -11.08 -15.53
N GLY A 181 3.33 -10.42 -16.39
CA GLY A 181 3.14 -8.99 -16.67
C GLY A 181 1.75 -8.70 -17.21
N GLN A 182 1.18 -7.55 -16.86
CA GLN A 182 -0.03 -7.07 -17.52
C GLN A 182 0.28 -6.77 -18.98
N HIS A 183 -0.33 -7.49 -19.90
CA HIS A 183 -0.25 -7.21 -21.32
C HIS A 183 -1.39 -6.28 -21.72
N HIS A 184 -1.11 -4.98 -21.73
CA HIS A 184 -2.02 -4.01 -22.32
C HIS A 184 -1.72 -3.87 -23.82
N LEU A 185 -2.66 -4.28 -24.66
CA LEU A 185 -2.62 -3.95 -26.08
C LEU A 185 -3.01 -2.48 -26.24
N ILE A 186 -2.00 -1.59 -26.13
CA ILE A 186 -2.17 -0.12 -26.27
C ILE A 186 -2.81 0.25 -27.63
N GLU A 187 -2.75 -0.66 -28.60
CA GLU A 187 -3.34 -0.45 -29.93
C GLU A 187 -4.87 -0.54 -29.93
N ASP A 188 -5.48 -1.18 -28.94
CA ASP A 188 -6.93 -1.44 -28.89
C ASP A 188 -7.65 -0.65 -27.77
N VAL A 189 -6.99 0.34 -27.17
CA VAL A 189 -7.59 1.16 -26.12
C VAL A 189 -8.64 2.14 -26.66
N LEU A 190 -9.67 2.36 -25.87
CA LEU A 190 -10.78 3.25 -26.22
C LEU A 190 -10.31 4.66 -26.59
N ASP A 191 -9.27 5.17 -25.95
CA ASP A 191 -8.70 6.51 -26.18
C ASP A 191 -8.26 6.69 -27.66
N ARG A 192 -7.67 5.68 -28.30
CA ARG A 192 -7.32 5.76 -29.71
C ARG A 192 -8.56 5.86 -30.63
N LYS A 193 -9.67 5.24 -30.22
CA LYS A 193 -10.95 5.32 -30.96
C LYS A 193 -11.64 6.66 -30.77
N LEU A 194 -11.31 7.39 -29.69
CA LEU A 194 -11.87 8.71 -29.38
C LEU A 194 -11.04 9.87 -29.97
N ILE A 195 -9.74 9.62 -30.25
CA ILE A 195 -8.81 10.64 -30.80
C ILE A 195 -8.75 10.58 -32.34
N ALA A 196 -9.20 9.48 -32.95
CA ALA A 196 -9.31 9.30 -34.41
C ALA A 196 -10.60 9.91 -34.94
#